data_9fdba945ac2aea7a1ead7b0a95481f1f
#
_entry.id   9fdba945ac2aea7a1ead7b0a95481f1f
#
_cell.length_a   1.000
_cell.length_b   1.000
_cell.length_c   1.000
_cell.angle_alpha   90.00
_cell.angle_beta   90.00
_cell.angle_gamma   90.00
#
_symmetry.space_group_name_H-M   'P 1'
#
loop_
_entity.id
_entity.type
_entity.pdbx_description
1 polymer ?
#
loop_
_entity_poly.entity_id
_entity_poly.type
_entity_poly.pdbx_seq_one_letter_code
_entity_poly.pdbx_strand_id
1 'polypeptide(L)'
;MFNEALSEDFYEYRTRHPEVILLQYVDDLMLAGTSEEACSRATGDLLQTLGTLGYRVSAKKAQISRQEVTYLGYKIRQGQRWLTQAMKETILQIPEPKTPRQVREFLGTVGYCRLWTMGFAEKARPLYKGSKETPNWTWTEPMKQAFQTLRRALLKAPALACLTQISHSSCL
;
A
#
# COMPACT_ATOMS: atom_id res chain seq x y z
N MET A 1 14.07 -16.02 6.68
CA MET A 1 15.40 -15.45 6.42
C MET A 1 15.46 -13.99 6.83
N PHE A 2 15.63 -12.96 6.01
CA PHE A 2 15.77 -11.56 6.51
C PHE A 2 14.55 -11.07 7.31
N ASN A 3 13.33 -11.33 6.84
CA ASN A 3 12.09 -10.95 7.52
C ASN A 3 11.82 -11.71 8.83
N GLU A 4 12.25 -12.94 8.94
CA GLU A 4 12.08 -13.74 10.17
C GLU A 4 13.02 -13.23 11.26
N ALA A 5 14.29 -13.00 10.93
CA ALA A 5 15.26 -12.42 11.85
C ALA A 5 14.81 -11.04 12.36
N LEU A 6 14.38 -10.17 11.46
CA LEU A 6 13.89 -8.84 11.84
C LEU A 6 12.61 -8.89 12.69
N SER A 7 11.74 -9.89 12.46
CA SER A 7 10.53 -10.09 13.25
C SER A 7 10.83 -10.56 14.68
N GLU A 8 11.82 -11.44 14.85
CA GLU A 8 12.31 -11.89 16.16
C GLU A 8 13.00 -10.74 16.90
N ASP A 9 13.87 -10.00 16.21
CA ASP A 9 14.57 -8.83 16.75
C ASP A 9 13.60 -7.77 17.32
N PHE A 10 12.41 -7.63 16.71
CA PHE A 10 11.39 -6.68 17.16
C PHE A 10 10.42 -7.23 18.21
N TYR A 11 10.51 -8.49 18.61
CA TYR A 11 9.62 -9.04 19.64
C TYR A 11 9.80 -8.30 20.97
N GLU A 12 11.05 -8.14 21.40
CA GLU A 12 11.37 -7.41 22.64
C GLU A 12 10.97 -5.94 22.56
N TYR A 13 11.19 -5.30 21.41
CA TYR A 13 10.75 -3.93 21.16
C TYR A 13 9.23 -3.77 21.30
N ARG A 14 8.43 -4.64 20.68
CA ARG A 14 6.96 -4.63 20.77
C ARG A 14 6.46 -4.83 22.20
N THR A 15 7.15 -5.65 22.97
CA THR A 15 6.83 -5.91 24.38
C THR A 15 7.09 -4.68 25.26
N ARG A 16 8.13 -3.92 24.95
CA ARG A 16 8.47 -2.67 25.67
C ARG A 16 7.56 -1.49 25.32
N HIS A 17 6.93 -1.53 24.13
CA HIS A 17 6.12 -0.43 23.59
C HIS A 17 4.70 -0.89 23.24
N PRO A 18 3.90 -1.34 24.23
CA PRO A 18 2.52 -1.77 23.96
C PRO A 18 1.58 -0.62 23.55
N GLU A 19 1.97 0.64 23.81
CA GLU A 19 1.24 1.86 23.45
C GLU A 19 1.32 2.22 21.96
N VAL A 20 2.20 1.56 21.21
CA VAL A 20 2.36 1.78 19.77
C VAL A 20 2.26 0.47 19.00
N ILE A 21 1.88 0.57 17.74
CA ILE A 21 1.82 -0.55 16.80
C ILE A 21 2.98 -0.41 15.83
N LEU A 22 3.86 -1.41 15.79
CA LEU A 22 4.92 -1.52 14.80
C LEU A 22 4.48 -2.48 13.68
N LEU A 23 4.23 -1.95 12.51
CA LEU A 23 3.97 -2.68 11.28
C LEU A 23 5.28 -2.82 10.49
N GLN A 24 5.51 -4.02 9.99
CA GLN A 24 6.69 -4.39 9.23
C GLN A 24 6.25 -5.06 7.92
N TYR A 25 6.82 -4.62 6.83
CA TYR A 25 6.64 -5.24 5.53
C TYR A 25 7.96 -5.19 4.74
N VAL A 26 8.64 -6.32 4.62
CA VAL A 26 9.98 -6.43 4.03
C VAL A 26 10.94 -5.45 4.72
N ASP A 27 11.32 -4.37 4.06
CA ASP A 27 12.24 -3.31 4.53
C ASP A 27 11.49 -2.07 5.04
N ASP A 28 10.18 -2.00 4.83
CA ASP A 28 9.37 -0.86 5.26
C ASP A 28 8.84 -1.08 6.67
N LEU A 29 9.06 -0.10 7.54
CA LEU A 29 8.55 -0.06 8.90
C LEU A 29 7.58 1.11 9.05
N MET A 30 6.47 0.90 9.74
CA MET A 30 5.56 1.95 10.15
C MET A 30 5.22 1.81 11.62
N LEU A 31 5.43 2.88 12.36
CA LEU A 31 5.05 2.99 13.76
C LEU A 31 3.80 3.87 13.86
N ALA A 32 2.81 3.43 14.63
CA ALA A 32 1.61 4.18 14.89
C ALA A 32 1.23 4.13 16.37
N GLY A 33 0.85 5.25 16.96
CA GLY A 33 0.46 5.35 18.35
C GLY A 33 -0.67 6.34 18.57
N THR A 34 -1.19 6.37 19.79
CA THR A 34 -2.32 7.23 20.18
C THR A 34 -1.92 8.64 20.60
N SER A 35 -0.63 8.86 20.92
CA SER A 35 -0.10 10.18 21.27
C SER A 35 1.23 10.46 20.58
N GLU A 36 1.50 11.73 20.33
CA GLU A 36 2.74 12.18 19.70
C GLU A 36 3.96 11.88 20.58
N GLU A 37 3.81 12.01 21.90
CA GLU A 37 4.91 11.72 22.85
C GLU A 37 5.25 10.23 22.88
N ALA A 38 4.25 9.35 22.91
CA ALA A 38 4.46 7.90 22.86
C ALA A 38 5.14 7.49 21.55
N CYS A 39 4.66 8.03 20.45
CA CYS A 39 5.26 7.83 19.13
C CYS A 39 6.72 8.30 19.07
N SER A 40 7.00 9.51 19.57
CA SER A 40 8.36 10.08 19.54
C SER A 40 9.35 9.24 20.34
N ARG A 41 8.97 8.81 21.56
CA ARG A 41 9.80 7.91 22.39
C ARG A 41 10.05 6.59 21.68
N ALA A 42 8.97 5.94 21.26
CA ALA A 42 9.06 4.65 20.58
C ALA A 42 9.89 4.74 19.27
N THR A 43 9.80 5.84 18.52
CA THR A 43 10.63 6.08 17.35
C THR A 43 12.11 6.17 17.71
N GLY A 44 12.46 6.91 18.77
CA GLY A 44 13.83 7.01 19.25
C GLY A 44 14.42 5.65 19.62
N ASP A 45 13.68 4.85 20.39
CA ASP A 45 14.08 3.50 20.80
C ASP A 45 14.13 2.54 19.61
N LEU A 46 13.24 2.68 18.63
CA LEU A 46 13.28 1.88 17.40
C LEU A 46 14.56 2.16 16.60
N LEU A 47 14.88 3.43 16.40
CA LEU A 47 16.10 3.82 15.70
C LEU A 47 17.37 3.34 16.40
N GLN A 48 17.40 3.41 17.73
CA GLN A 48 18.50 2.89 18.53
C GLN A 48 18.60 1.36 18.42
N THR A 49 17.49 0.64 18.52
CA THR A 49 17.43 -0.81 18.36
C THR A 49 17.95 -1.23 16.98
N LEU A 50 17.47 -0.57 15.92
CA LEU A 50 17.95 -0.81 14.55
C LEU A 50 19.45 -0.57 14.41
N GLY A 51 19.95 0.53 14.99
CA GLY A 51 21.38 0.83 14.99
C GLY A 51 22.22 -0.23 15.72
N THR A 52 21.76 -0.72 16.87
CA THR A 52 22.42 -1.79 17.64
C THR A 52 22.46 -3.11 16.86
N LEU A 53 21.37 -3.42 16.15
CA LEU A 53 21.27 -4.62 15.31
C LEU A 53 22.02 -4.47 13.96
N GLY A 54 22.62 -3.33 13.68
CA GLY A 54 23.39 -3.07 12.46
C GLY A 54 22.56 -2.68 11.24
N TYR A 55 21.27 -2.41 11.41
CA TYR A 55 20.42 -1.94 10.32
C TYR A 55 20.64 -0.45 10.03
N ARG A 56 20.57 -0.07 8.75
CA ARG A 56 20.72 1.31 8.33
C ARG A 56 19.40 1.91 7.90
N VAL A 57 18.99 2.98 8.55
CA VAL A 57 17.78 3.75 8.21
C VAL A 57 18.18 4.95 7.36
N SER A 58 17.45 5.18 6.26
CA SER A 58 17.66 6.35 5.41
C SER A 58 16.93 7.57 5.98
N ALA A 59 17.69 8.51 6.57
CA ALA A 59 17.13 9.76 7.08
C ALA A 59 16.35 10.57 6.01
N LYS A 60 16.74 10.47 4.73
CA LYS A 60 16.05 11.16 3.63
C LYS A 60 14.65 10.59 3.33
N LYS A 61 14.42 9.32 3.65
CA LYS A 61 13.14 8.64 3.40
C LYS A 61 12.27 8.57 4.65
N ALA A 62 12.85 8.77 5.83
CA ALA A 62 12.14 8.69 7.10
C ALA A 62 11.08 9.81 7.23
N GLN A 63 9.86 9.42 7.63
CA GLN A 63 8.72 10.31 7.82
C GLN A 63 8.41 10.36 9.32
N ILE A 64 9.22 11.05 10.11
CA ILE A 64 9.18 11.03 11.58
C ILE A 64 8.13 12.01 12.09
N SER A 65 7.31 11.58 13.06
CA SER A 65 6.29 12.38 13.79
C SER A 65 5.35 13.12 12.83
N ARG A 66 4.78 12.39 11.87
CA ARG A 66 3.82 12.92 10.89
C ARG A 66 2.42 12.43 11.20
N GLN A 67 1.43 13.32 11.08
CA GLN A 67 0.00 12.96 11.14
C GLN A 67 -0.48 12.23 9.87
N GLU A 68 0.28 12.36 8.80
CA GLU A 68 0.03 11.74 7.51
C GLU A 68 1.34 11.15 6.99
N VAL A 69 1.35 9.86 6.68
CA VAL A 69 2.52 9.16 6.13
C VAL A 69 2.16 8.42 4.84
N THR A 70 3.17 8.22 4.00
CA THR A 70 3.05 7.31 2.85
C THR A 70 3.70 5.98 3.23
N TYR A 71 2.91 4.91 3.22
CA TYR A 71 3.35 3.55 3.52
C TYR A 71 2.82 2.57 2.49
N LEU A 72 3.69 1.75 1.92
CA LEU A 72 3.35 0.79 0.85
C LEU A 72 2.54 1.42 -0.30
N GLY A 73 2.89 2.64 -0.71
CA GLY A 73 2.19 3.34 -1.80
C GLY A 73 0.81 3.90 -1.44
N TYR A 74 0.42 3.83 -0.17
CA TYR A 74 -0.81 4.40 0.34
C TYR A 74 -0.52 5.58 1.27
N LYS A 75 -1.40 6.55 1.24
CA LYS A 75 -1.42 7.64 2.19
C LYS A 75 -2.26 7.21 3.40
N ILE A 76 -1.69 7.28 4.60
CA ILE A 76 -2.34 6.89 5.86
C ILE A 76 -2.46 8.14 6.75
N ARG A 77 -3.66 8.37 7.25
CA ARG A 77 -3.97 9.46 8.18
C ARG A 77 -5.19 9.11 9.02
N GLN A 78 -5.14 9.33 10.33
CA GLN A 78 -6.28 9.14 11.26
C GLN A 78 -7.01 7.79 11.08
N GLY A 79 -6.27 6.69 10.99
CA GLY A 79 -6.85 5.37 10.83
C GLY A 79 -7.51 5.11 9.46
N GLN A 80 -7.31 5.99 8.51
CA GLN A 80 -7.81 5.84 7.14
C GLN A 80 -6.64 5.72 6.15
N ARG A 81 -6.89 5.10 5.01
CA ARG A 81 -5.93 4.98 3.92
C ARG A 81 -6.54 5.43 2.58
N TRP A 82 -5.73 6.13 1.81
CA TRP A 82 -6.08 6.62 0.48
C TRP A 82 -5.07 6.13 -0.55
N LEU A 83 -5.53 6.03 -1.78
CA LEU A 83 -4.61 5.93 -2.90
C LEU A 83 -3.84 7.24 -3.05
N THR A 84 -2.51 7.15 -3.18
CA THR A 84 -1.69 8.32 -3.44
C THR A 84 -2.02 8.95 -4.80
N GLN A 85 -1.76 10.25 -4.93
CA GLN A 85 -1.93 10.94 -6.20
C GLN A 85 -1.04 10.33 -7.29
N ALA A 86 0.19 9.96 -6.95
CA ALA A 86 1.10 9.29 -7.86
C ALA A 86 0.54 7.96 -8.39
N MET A 87 -0.12 7.15 -7.54
CA MET A 87 -0.77 5.91 -7.97
C MET A 87 -1.93 6.19 -8.92
N LYS A 88 -2.76 7.20 -8.63
CA LYS A 88 -3.87 7.61 -9.51
C LYS A 88 -3.36 8.08 -10.87
N GLU A 89 -2.29 8.85 -10.90
CA GLU A 89 -1.65 9.33 -12.12
C GLU A 89 -1.05 8.16 -12.93
N THR A 90 -0.37 7.23 -12.27
CA THR A 90 0.14 6.01 -12.92
C THR A 90 -0.99 5.25 -13.61
N ILE A 91 -2.13 5.05 -12.94
CA ILE A 91 -3.29 4.36 -13.51
C ILE A 91 -3.87 5.13 -14.70
N LEU A 92 -3.88 6.47 -14.62
CA LEU A 92 -4.35 7.33 -15.72
C LEU A 92 -3.48 7.24 -16.97
N GLN A 93 -2.17 7.14 -16.77
CA GLN A 93 -1.18 7.11 -17.86
C GLN A 93 -1.14 5.77 -18.59
N ILE A 94 -1.71 4.69 -18.03
CA ILE A 94 -1.73 3.39 -18.70
C ILE A 94 -2.57 3.50 -19.99
N PRO A 95 -1.98 3.27 -21.18
CA PRO A 95 -2.73 3.29 -22.43
C PRO A 95 -3.67 2.09 -22.55
N GLU A 96 -4.60 2.15 -23.47
CA GLU A 96 -5.44 0.98 -23.78
C GLU A 96 -4.57 -0.20 -24.22
N PRO A 97 -4.75 -1.38 -23.60
CA PRO A 97 -3.97 -2.57 -23.93
C PRO A 97 -4.18 -3.02 -25.39
N LYS A 98 -3.09 -3.35 -26.06
CA LYS A 98 -3.07 -3.88 -27.43
C LYS A 98 -2.69 -5.36 -27.50
N THR A 99 -2.32 -5.94 -26.36
CA THR A 99 -1.88 -7.34 -26.25
C THR A 99 -2.37 -7.96 -24.94
N PRO A 100 -2.53 -9.30 -24.86
CA PRO A 100 -2.85 -10.00 -23.61
C PRO A 100 -1.87 -9.70 -22.47
N ARG A 101 -0.59 -9.52 -22.80
CA ARG A 101 0.44 -9.15 -21.83
C ARG A 101 0.13 -7.79 -21.18
N GLN A 102 -0.20 -6.78 -21.99
CA GLN A 102 -0.56 -5.45 -21.47
C GLN A 102 -1.85 -5.48 -20.64
N VAL A 103 -2.79 -6.37 -20.97
CA VAL A 103 -3.97 -6.60 -20.11
C VAL A 103 -3.56 -7.16 -18.74
N ARG A 104 -2.61 -8.12 -18.69
CA ARG A 104 -2.09 -8.64 -17.43
C ARG A 104 -1.36 -7.57 -16.61
N GLU A 105 -0.56 -6.74 -17.25
CA GLU A 105 0.16 -5.61 -16.61
C GLU A 105 -0.84 -4.61 -16.00
N PHE A 106 -1.88 -4.24 -16.73
CA PHE A 106 -2.95 -3.40 -16.20
C PHE A 106 -3.68 -4.07 -15.03
N LEU A 107 -4.09 -5.34 -15.16
CA LEU A 107 -4.75 -6.08 -14.09
C LEU A 107 -3.88 -6.20 -12.83
N GLY A 108 -2.57 -6.38 -12.97
CA GLY A 108 -1.62 -6.36 -11.86
C GLY A 108 -1.64 -5.03 -11.13
N THR A 109 -1.56 -3.92 -11.87
CA THR A 109 -1.57 -2.56 -11.30
C THR A 109 -2.88 -2.26 -10.59
N VAL A 110 -4.03 -2.47 -11.25
CA VAL A 110 -5.35 -2.17 -10.65
C VAL A 110 -5.75 -3.19 -9.58
N GLY A 111 -5.25 -4.43 -9.67
CA GLY A 111 -5.47 -5.47 -8.68
C GLY A 111 -4.88 -5.13 -7.31
N TYR A 112 -3.76 -4.41 -7.28
CA TYR A 112 -3.19 -3.85 -6.05
C TYR A 112 -4.17 -2.89 -5.35
N CYS A 113 -4.96 -2.17 -6.13
CA CYS A 113 -5.96 -1.21 -5.66
C CYS A 113 -7.38 -1.80 -5.55
N ARG A 114 -7.55 -3.12 -5.63
CA ARG A 114 -8.86 -3.78 -5.70
C ARG A 114 -9.81 -3.43 -4.55
N LEU A 115 -9.28 -3.16 -3.37
CA LEU A 115 -10.07 -2.81 -2.18
C LEU A 115 -10.84 -1.49 -2.34
N TRP A 116 -10.38 -0.60 -3.21
CA TRP A 116 -11.05 0.67 -3.53
C TRP A 116 -12.12 0.53 -4.61
N THR A 117 -12.31 -0.67 -5.15
CA THR A 117 -13.29 -0.90 -6.22
C THR A 117 -14.28 -1.96 -5.78
N MET A 118 -15.44 -1.52 -5.30
CA MET A 118 -16.53 -2.45 -4.98
C MET A 118 -16.92 -3.25 -6.22
N GLY A 119 -17.05 -4.59 -6.08
CA GLY A 119 -17.33 -5.49 -7.21
C GLY A 119 -16.18 -5.57 -8.21
N PHE A 120 -14.93 -5.49 -7.75
CA PHE A 120 -13.75 -5.52 -8.62
C PHE A 120 -13.75 -6.75 -9.54
N ALA A 121 -14.06 -7.94 -9.00
CA ALA A 121 -14.01 -9.20 -9.75
C ALA A 121 -14.97 -9.19 -10.95
N GLU A 122 -16.20 -8.72 -10.76
CA GLU A 122 -17.20 -8.62 -11.83
C GLU A 122 -16.78 -7.60 -12.88
N LYS A 123 -16.30 -6.43 -12.45
CA LYS A 123 -15.83 -5.36 -13.33
C LYS A 123 -14.60 -5.76 -14.14
N ALA A 124 -13.68 -6.52 -13.54
CA ALA A 124 -12.46 -6.98 -14.17
C ALA A 124 -12.65 -8.25 -15.04
N ARG A 125 -13.78 -8.94 -14.91
CA ARG A 125 -14.04 -10.23 -15.57
C ARG A 125 -13.77 -10.24 -17.09
N PRO A 126 -14.18 -9.24 -17.88
CA PRO A 126 -13.86 -9.20 -19.31
C PRO A 126 -12.35 -9.14 -19.58
N LEU A 127 -11.61 -8.41 -18.75
CA LEU A 127 -10.15 -8.28 -18.87
C LEU A 127 -9.44 -9.58 -18.49
N TYR A 128 -9.89 -10.29 -17.45
CA TYR A 128 -9.35 -11.62 -17.13
C TYR A 128 -9.56 -12.63 -18.25
N LYS A 129 -10.69 -12.56 -18.96
CA LYS A 129 -10.91 -13.38 -20.17
C LYS A 129 -9.95 -12.99 -21.28
N GLY A 130 -9.74 -11.69 -21.49
CA GLY A 130 -8.87 -11.13 -22.52
C GLY A 130 -7.37 -11.18 -22.18
N SER A 131 -6.99 -11.60 -20.98
CA SER A 131 -5.59 -11.77 -20.59
C SER A 131 -4.96 -13.08 -21.09
N LYS A 132 -5.79 -13.98 -21.64
CA LYS A 132 -5.35 -15.25 -22.23
C LYS A 132 -4.86 -15.03 -23.66
N GLU A 133 -3.78 -15.68 -23.99
CA GLU A 133 -3.26 -15.65 -25.36
C GLU A 133 -4.12 -16.54 -26.26
N THR A 134 -4.60 -15.97 -27.36
CA THR A 134 -5.38 -16.67 -28.38
C THR A 134 -4.88 -16.26 -29.76
N PRO A 135 -4.93 -17.14 -30.79
CA PRO A 135 -4.38 -16.86 -32.12
C PRO A 135 -4.95 -15.58 -32.77
N ASN A 136 -6.23 -15.29 -32.53
CA ASN A 136 -6.93 -14.12 -33.09
C ASN A 136 -7.37 -13.16 -32.01
N TRP A 137 -6.45 -12.81 -31.10
CA TRP A 137 -6.74 -11.91 -29.99
C TRP A 137 -7.13 -10.52 -30.51
N THR A 138 -8.22 -9.97 -30.01
CA THR A 138 -8.69 -8.63 -30.30
C THR A 138 -9.10 -7.89 -29.03
N TRP A 139 -8.92 -6.59 -29.03
CA TRP A 139 -9.39 -5.71 -27.96
C TRP A 139 -10.88 -5.45 -28.15
N THR A 140 -11.72 -6.14 -27.40
CA THR A 140 -13.18 -6.12 -27.55
C THR A 140 -13.84 -4.96 -26.79
N GLU A 141 -15.04 -4.56 -27.21
CA GLU A 141 -15.79 -3.51 -26.53
C GLU A 141 -16.06 -3.79 -25.03
N PRO A 142 -16.43 -5.03 -24.61
CA PRO A 142 -16.53 -5.33 -23.17
C PRO A 142 -15.23 -5.15 -22.38
N MET A 143 -14.07 -5.42 -22.98
CA MET A 143 -12.77 -5.21 -22.35
C MET A 143 -12.48 -3.71 -22.22
N LYS A 144 -12.80 -2.91 -23.24
CA LYS A 144 -12.66 -1.46 -23.21
C LYS A 144 -13.53 -0.82 -22.14
N GLN A 145 -14.77 -1.25 -22.01
CA GLN A 145 -15.70 -0.78 -21.00
C GLN A 145 -15.20 -1.15 -19.59
N ALA A 146 -14.72 -2.37 -19.39
CA ALA A 146 -14.14 -2.82 -18.12
C ALA A 146 -12.90 -2.00 -17.73
N PHE A 147 -12.00 -1.76 -18.69
CA PHE A 147 -10.80 -0.92 -18.50
C PHE A 147 -11.16 0.50 -18.05
N GLN A 148 -12.09 1.15 -18.75
CA GLN A 148 -12.53 2.51 -18.41
C GLN A 148 -13.28 2.56 -17.08
N THR A 149 -14.07 1.55 -16.76
CA THR A 149 -14.84 1.46 -15.51
C THR A 149 -13.91 1.35 -14.32
N LEU A 150 -12.89 0.47 -14.40
CA LEU A 150 -11.89 0.31 -13.33
C LEU A 150 -11.06 1.59 -13.13
N ARG A 151 -10.61 2.22 -14.21
CA ARG A 151 -9.89 3.52 -14.12
C ARG A 151 -10.73 4.58 -13.43
N ARG A 152 -11.99 4.77 -13.84
CA ARG A 152 -12.90 5.73 -13.23
C ARG A 152 -13.18 5.46 -11.75
N ALA A 153 -13.37 4.19 -11.39
CA ALA A 153 -13.59 3.78 -10.01
C ALA A 153 -12.41 4.14 -9.10
N LEU A 154 -11.18 3.86 -9.56
CA LEU A 154 -9.96 4.14 -8.80
C LEU A 154 -9.65 5.64 -8.69
N LEU A 155 -9.99 6.44 -9.70
CA LEU A 155 -9.85 7.90 -9.62
C LEU A 155 -10.77 8.51 -8.56
N LYS A 156 -12.00 8.00 -8.45
CA LYS A 156 -13.01 8.43 -7.48
C LYS A 156 -12.90 7.67 -6.14
N ALA A 157 -11.87 6.87 -5.97
CA ALA A 157 -11.69 6.01 -4.80
C ALA A 157 -11.75 6.83 -3.49
N PRO A 158 -12.67 6.50 -2.58
CA PRO A 158 -12.77 7.17 -1.28
C PRO A 158 -11.66 6.72 -0.33
N ALA A 159 -11.58 7.37 0.83
CA ALA A 159 -10.81 6.85 1.95
C ALA A 159 -11.39 5.51 2.42
N LEU A 160 -10.52 4.57 2.75
CA LEU A 160 -10.89 3.32 3.40
C LEU A 160 -10.42 3.31 4.85
N ALA A 161 -11.24 2.82 5.76
CA ALA A 161 -10.80 2.58 7.13
C ALA A 161 -9.68 1.53 7.19
N CYS A 162 -8.67 1.75 8.00
CA CYS A 162 -7.74 0.70 8.37
C CYS A 162 -8.44 -0.28 9.32
N LEU A 163 -8.22 -1.59 9.13
CA LEU A 163 -8.83 -2.64 9.96
C LEU A 163 -8.35 -2.65 11.42
N THR A 164 -7.26 -1.96 11.72
CA THR A 164 -6.79 -1.70 13.08
C THR A 164 -7.26 -0.30 13.49
N GLN A 165 -7.75 -0.15 14.72
CA GLN A 165 -8.02 1.16 15.32
C GLN A 165 -6.71 1.94 15.51
N ILE A 166 -6.09 2.35 14.43
CA ILE A 166 -4.99 3.30 14.43
C ILE A 166 -5.66 4.69 14.47
N SER A 167 -6.27 4.99 15.60
CA SER A 167 -6.72 6.34 15.89
C SER A 167 -5.54 7.08 16.49
N HIS A 168 -5.12 8.13 15.81
CA HIS A 168 -4.16 9.15 16.20
C HIS A 168 -2.67 8.85 15.95
N SER A 169 -2.05 9.75 15.20
CA SER A 169 -0.62 9.95 14.96
C SER A 169 0.19 8.77 14.42
N SER A 170 0.43 8.78 13.13
CA SER A 170 1.43 7.92 12.48
C SER A 170 2.83 8.51 12.67
N CYS A 171 3.83 7.70 13.02
CA CYS A 171 5.15 8.17 13.45
C CYS A 171 6.34 7.62 12.65
N LEU A 172 6.20 6.92 11.57
CA LEU A 172 7.32 6.49 10.72
C LEU A 172 6.79 5.92 9.42
#